data_ebd68b74786b876915ccfc9dee17d181
#
_entry.id   ebd68b74786b876915ccfc9dee17d181
#
_cell.length_a   1.000
_cell.length_b   1.000
_cell.length_c   1.000
_cell.angle_alpha   90.00
_cell.angle_beta   90.00
_cell.angle_gamma   90.00
#
_symmetry.space_group_name_H-M   'P 1'
#
loop_
_entity.id
_entity.type
_entity.pdbx_description
1 polymer ?
#
loop_
_entity_poly.entity_id
_entity_poly.type
_entity_poly.pdbx_seq_one_letter_code
_entity_poly.pdbx_strand_id
1 'polypeptide(L)'
;METKACGARQLLKRVDAAWRAFTQSYAGLPEPDLLEPGVTGAWSVKDIIGHVTIWEREALKHLPLILGGGRPPRYSVAYGGIDAFNAHTTEQNQHLSLADVLRRQEAVHAQLIALVEDVPQDQLGGNTRFRRRLRLDTYGHYPLHARAIREWREDSLSARRHSRYR
;
A
#
# COMPACT_ATOMS: atom_id res chain seq x y z
N MET A 1 -2.02 -25.20 21.58
CA MET A 1 -1.50 -25.00 20.22
C MET A 1 -2.46 -24.25 19.29
N GLU A 2 -3.78 -24.32 19.49
CA GLU A 2 -4.81 -23.66 18.64
C GLU A 2 -4.84 -22.12 18.69
N THR A 3 -4.54 -21.51 19.83
CA THR A 3 -4.58 -20.04 19.99
C THR A 3 -3.51 -19.29 19.18
N LYS A 4 -2.34 -19.91 18.92
CA LYS A 4 -1.25 -19.28 18.14
C LYS A 4 -1.53 -19.29 16.63
N ALA A 5 -2.09 -20.39 16.11
CA ALA A 5 -2.52 -20.48 14.70
C ALA A 5 -3.66 -19.49 14.37
N CYS A 6 -4.48 -19.15 15.35
CA CYS A 6 -5.53 -18.15 15.24
C CYS A 6 -4.95 -16.73 14.98
N GLY A 7 -3.86 -16.37 15.63
CA GLY A 7 -3.24 -15.03 15.50
C GLY A 7 -2.67 -14.75 14.10
N ALA A 8 -1.97 -15.70 13.49
CA ALA A 8 -1.43 -15.58 12.14
C ALA A 8 -2.54 -15.47 11.10
N ARG A 9 -3.51 -16.36 11.16
CA ARG A 9 -4.68 -16.36 10.26
C ARG A 9 -5.46 -15.04 10.38
N GLN A 10 -5.61 -14.51 11.59
CA GLN A 10 -6.29 -13.24 11.80
C GLN A 10 -5.49 -12.06 11.22
N LEU A 11 -4.16 -12.09 11.33
CA LEU A 11 -3.30 -11.05 10.75
C LEU A 11 -3.37 -11.05 9.22
N LEU A 12 -3.25 -12.21 8.58
CA LEU A 12 -3.39 -12.35 7.13
C LEU A 12 -4.78 -11.90 6.64
N LYS A 13 -5.84 -12.25 7.37
CA LYS A 13 -7.19 -11.74 7.06
C LYS A 13 -7.29 -10.23 7.13
N ARG A 14 -6.59 -9.57 8.06
CA ARG A 14 -6.56 -8.10 8.14
C ARG A 14 -5.83 -7.48 6.95
N VAL A 15 -4.69 -8.06 6.57
CA VAL A 15 -3.94 -7.60 5.38
C VAL A 15 -4.80 -7.75 4.13
N ASP A 16 -5.40 -8.93 3.93
CA ASP A 16 -6.27 -9.23 2.79
C ASP A 16 -7.49 -8.30 2.72
N ALA A 17 -8.19 -8.10 3.83
CA ALA A 17 -9.35 -7.22 3.88
C ALA A 17 -9.00 -5.77 3.53
N ALA A 18 -7.89 -5.25 4.07
CA ALA A 18 -7.44 -3.90 3.79
C ALA A 18 -6.94 -3.75 2.34
N TRP A 19 -6.27 -4.77 1.81
CA TRP A 19 -5.86 -4.83 0.41
C TRP A 19 -7.04 -4.83 -0.55
N ARG A 20 -8.04 -5.67 -0.30
CA ARG A 20 -9.27 -5.70 -1.11
C ARG A 20 -9.99 -4.36 -1.08
N ALA A 21 -10.12 -3.72 0.08
CA ALA A 21 -10.73 -2.41 0.19
C ALA A 21 -9.97 -1.34 -0.61
N PHE A 22 -8.64 -1.43 -0.64
CA PHE A 22 -7.78 -0.56 -1.45
C PHE A 22 -7.99 -0.82 -2.95
N THR A 23 -7.88 -2.04 -3.42
CA THR A 23 -8.05 -2.38 -4.84
C THR A 23 -9.47 -2.11 -5.35
N GLN A 24 -10.49 -2.31 -4.51
CA GLN A 24 -11.88 -1.99 -4.82
C GLN A 24 -12.13 -0.48 -4.93
N SER A 25 -11.34 0.37 -4.25
CA SER A 25 -11.54 1.81 -4.30
C SER A 25 -11.39 2.40 -5.71
N TYR A 26 -10.56 1.80 -6.55
CA TYR A 26 -10.33 2.21 -7.94
C TYR A 26 -10.83 1.20 -8.99
N ALA A 27 -11.38 0.07 -8.56
CA ALA A 27 -11.91 -0.93 -9.49
C ALA A 27 -13.00 -0.34 -10.40
N GLY A 28 -12.92 -0.65 -11.68
CA GLY A 28 -13.89 -0.19 -12.68
C GLY A 28 -13.74 1.27 -13.09
N LEU A 29 -12.74 2.00 -12.61
CA LEU A 29 -12.41 3.32 -13.15
C LEU A 29 -11.77 3.15 -14.54
N PRO A 30 -12.17 3.96 -15.53
CA PRO A 30 -11.50 3.96 -16.82
C PRO A 30 -10.08 4.53 -16.72
N GLU A 31 -9.21 4.13 -17.64
CA GLU A 31 -7.80 4.55 -17.63
C GLU A 31 -7.60 6.07 -17.54
N PRO A 32 -8.35 6.93 -18.26
CA PRO A 32 -8.19 8.37 -18.08
C PRO A 32 -8.38 8.85 -16.64
N ASP A 33 -9.35 8.28 -15.92
CA ASP A 33 -9.61 8.62 -14.52
C ASP A 33 -8.49 8.12 -13.59
N LEU A 34 -7.88 6.96 -13.89
CA LEU A 34 -6.74 6.43 -13.14
C LEU A 34 -5.47 7.28 -13.31
N LEU A 35 -5.37 8.04 -14.41
CA LEU A 35 -4.24 8.91 -14.72
C LEU A 35 -4.50 10.38 -14.35
N GLU A 36 -5.73 10.75 -14.03
CA GLU A 36 -6.10 12.12 -13.68
C GLU A 36 -5.47 12.54 -12.35
N PRO A 37 -4.68 13.64 -12.30
CA PRO A 37 -4.09 14.11 -11.05
C PRO A 37 -5.14 14.73 -10.14
N GLY A 38 -4.82 14.85 -8.85
CA GLY A 38 -5.66 15.57 -7.89
C GLY A 38 -6.37 14.69 -6.87
N VAL A 39 -6.03 13.39 -6.79
CA VAL A 39 -6.58 12.50 -5.75
C VAL A 39 -5.99 12.83 -4.38
N THR A 40 -4.67 13.01 -4.31
CA THR A 40 -3.96 13.48 -3.12
C THR A 40 -2.89 14.48 -3.57
N GLY A 41 -3.13 15.77 -3.38
CA GLY A 41 -2.28 16.80 -3.97
C GLY A 41 -2.23 16.66 -5.49
N ALA A 42 -1.05 16.50 -6.07
CA ALA A 42 -0.85 16.29 -7.50
C ALA A 42 -0.91 14.81 -7.94
N TRP A 43 -1.09 13.87 -7.01
CA TRP A 43 -1.08 12.43 -7.33
C TRP A 43 -2.37 11.96 -7.97
N SER A 44 -2.23 11.16 -9.00
CA SER A 44 -3.29 10.35 -9.61
C SER A 44 -3.50 9.04 -8.84
N VAL A 45 -4.54 8.28 -9.20
CA VAL A 45 -4.72 6.90 -8.68
C VAL A 45 -3.52 6.03 -9.03
N LYS A 46 -2.97 6.15 -10.26
CA LYS A 46 -1.76 5.43 -10.69
C LYS A 46 -0.57 5.74 -9.75
N ASP A 47 -0.37 7.00 -9.39
CA ASP A 47 0.73 7.40 -8.49
C ASP A 47 0.55 6.79 -7.10
N ILE A 48 -0.68 6.77 -6.59
CA ILE A 48 -1.02 6.14 -5.31
C ILE A 48 -0.76 4.64 -5.36
N ILE A 49 -1.15 3.93 -6.42
CA ILE A 49 -0.86 2.49 -6.59
C ILE A 49 0.65 2.26 -6.57
N GLY A 50 1.41 3.06 -7.31
CA GLY A 50 2.87 2.99 -7.33
C GLY A 50 3.48 3.24 -5.94
N HIS A 51 2.98 4.24 -5.22
CA HIS A 51 3.40 4.57 -3.87
C HIS A 51 3.14 3.42 -2.87
N VAL A 52 1.94 2.85 -2.87
CA VAL A 52 1.60 1.70 -2.02
C VAL A 52 2.50 0.51 -2.33
N THR A 53 2.74 0.24 -3.61
CA THR A 53 3.65 -0.84 -4.05
C THR A 53 5.07 -0.66 -3.55
N ILE A 54 5.57 0.58 -3.51
CA ILE A 54 6.90 0.89 -2.96
C ILE A 54 6.97 0.60 -1.46
N TRP A 55 5.95 0.96 -0.69
CA TRP A 55 5.92 0.66 0.74
C TRP A 55 5.84 -0.83 1.03
N GLU A 56 5.14 -1.61 0.20
CA GLU A 56 5.20 -3.08 0.27
C GLU A 56 6.61 -3.62 -0.04
N ARG A 57 7.33 -3.03 -1.01
CA ARG A 57 8.73 -3.38 -1.28
C ARG A 57 9.65 -3.03 -0.11
N GLU A 58 9.41 -1.91 0.56
CA GLU A 58 10.13 -1.57 1.80
C GLU A 58 9.82 -2.59 2.91
N ALA A 59 8.58 -3.08 3.01
CA ALA A 59 8.25 -4.20 3.90
C ALA A 59 9.05 -5.46 3.54
N LEU A 60 9.05 -5.87 2.28
CA LEU A 60 9.83 -7.03 1.80
C LEU A 60 11.32 -6.91 2.09
N LYS A 61 11.88 -5.71 2.03
CA LYS A 61 13.28 -5.42 2.33
C LYS A 61 13.58 -5.47 3.85
N HIS A 62 12.69 -4.92 4.65
CA HIS A 62 12.95 -4.69 6.07
C HIS A 62 12.42 -5.78 7.00
N LEU A 63 11.37 -6.49 6.64
CA LEU A 63 10.81 -7.54 7.48
C LEU A 63 11.79 -8.71 7.72
N PRO A 64 12.51 -9.23 6.70
CA PRO A 64 13.54 -10.25 6.93
C PRO A 64 14.67 -9.76 7.83
N LEU A 65 15.10 -8.51 7.65
CA LEU A 65 16.11 -7.90 8.52
C LEU A 65 15.66 -7.86 9.99
N ILE A 66 14.40 -7.49 10.23
CA ILE A 66 13.80 -7.46 11.58
C ILE A 66 13.72 -8.86 12.18
N LEU A 67 13.35 -9.88 11.39
CA LEU A 67 13.32 -11.28 11.82
C LEU A 67 14.71 -11.77 12.24
N GLY A 68 15.75 -11.35 11.53
CA GLY A 68 17.15 -11.62 11.89
C GLY A 68 17.69 -10.77 13.07
N GLY A 69 16.83 -10.01 13.76
CA GLY A 69 17.24 -9.16 14.91
C GLY A 69 17.79 -7.78 14.52
N GLY A 70 17.97 -7.51 13.23
CA GLY A 70 18.48 -6.25 12.69
C GLY A 70 17.51 -5.08 12.88
N ARG A 71 17.96 -3.88 12.52
CA ARG A 71 17.17 -2.64 12.55
C ARG A 71 17.24 -1.96 11.18
N PRO A 72 16.10 -1.68 10.54
CA PRO A 72 16.06 -0.86 9.34
C PRO A 72 16.68 0.52 9.60
N PRO A 73 17.37 1.11 8.61
CA PRO A 73 17.89 2.46 8.73
C PRO A 73 16.72 3.46 8.90
N ARG A 74 17.00 4.57 9.58
CA ARG A 74 16.03 5.66 9.68
C ARG A 74 15.92 6.38 8.33
N TYR A 75 14.72 6.65 7.88
CA TYR A 75 14.48 7.37 6.61
C TYR A 75 15.09 8.78 6.62
N SER A 76 15.14 9.45 7.78
CA SER A 76 15.82 10.74 7.94
C SER A 76 17.32 10.67 7.63
N VAL A 77 17.94 9.52 7.88
CA VAL A 77 19.38 9.31 7.60
C VAL A 77 19.62 8.83 6.18
N ALA A 78 18.78 7.87 5.72
CA ALA A 78 18.98 7.23 4.43
C ALA A 78 18.50 8.09 3.23
N TYR A 79 17.45 8.89 3.44
CA TYR A 79 16.73 9.56 2.34
C TYR A 79 16.42 11.05 2.61
N GLY A 80 16.79 11.58 3.77
CA GLY A 80 16.38 12.94 4.17
C GLY A 80 14.97 13.04 4.73
N GLY A 81 14.31 11.92 5.00
CA GLY A 81 12.96 11.80 5.56
C GLY A 81 11.98 11.01 4.71
N ILE A 82 10.81 10.79 5.25
CA ILE A 82 9.74 10.05 4.57
C ILE A 82 9.22 10.83 3.36
N ASP A 83 9.05 12.14 3.48
CA ASP A 83 8.54 12.97 2.37
C ASP A 83 9.52 13.01 1.21
N ALA A 84 10.82 13.12 1.49
CA ALA A 84 11.87 13.05 0.47
C ALA A 84 11.91 11.67 -0.21
N PHE A 85 11.77 10.60 0.57
CA PHE A 85 11.65 9.24 0.03
C PHE A 85 10.43 9.10 -0.88
N ASN A 86 9.26 9.56 -0.44
CA ASN A 86 8.02 9.51 -1.22
C ASN A 86 8.15 10.32 -2.52
N ALA A 87 8.68 11.53 -2.47
CA ALA A 87 8.89 12.37 -3.66
C ALA A 87 9.80 11.68 -4.68
N HIS A 88 10.95 11.19 -4.23
CA HIS A 88 11.91 10.50 -5.10
C HIS A 88 11.32 9.24 -5.75
N THR A 89 10.61 8.41 -4.98
CA THR A 89 10.03 7.18 -5.49
C THR A 89 8.84 7.43 -6.41
N THR A 90 8.06 8.47 -6.17
CA THR A 90 6.99 8.90 -7.07
C THR A 90 7.56 9.38 -8.41
N GLU A 91 8.62 10.19 -8.39
CA GLU A 91 9.32 10.62 -9.60
C GLU A 91 9.83 9.43 -10.43
N GLN A 92 10.45 8.44 -9.78
CA GLN A 92 10.90 7.22 -10.46
C GLN A 92 9.75 6.44 -11.11
N ASN A 93 8.55 6.47 -10.54
CA ASN A 93 7.39 5.76 -11.05
C ASN A 93 6.62 6.51 -12.15
N GLN A 94 6.85 7.81 -12.33
CA GLN A 94 6.15 8.63 -13.34
C GLN A 94 6.28 8.07 -14.76
N HIS A 95 7.45 7.50 -15.10
CA HIS A 95 7.74 6.95 -16.42
C HIS A 95 7.12 5.58 -16.69
N LEU A 96 6.54 4.93 -15.67
CA LEU A 96 5.91 3.63 -15.83
C LEU A 96 4.53 3.78 -16.48
N SER A 97 4.19 2.84 -17.38
CA SER A 97 2.81 2.72 -17.85
C SER A 97 1.88 2.28 -16.71
N LEU A 98 0.57 2.54 -16.84
CA LEU A 98 -0.43 2.03 -15.90
C LEU A 98 -0.37 0.50 -15.80
N ALA A 99 -0.23 -0.18 -16.94
CA ALA A 99 -0.12 -1.64 -16.98
C ALA A 99 1.12 -2.15 -16.22
N ASP A 100 2.25 -1.43 -16.28
CA ASP A 100 3.45 -1.78 -15.51
C ASP A 100 3.24 -1.59 -14.01
N VAL A 101 2.59 -0.51 -13.61
CA VAL A 101 2.28 -0.22 -12.20
C VAL A 101 1.38 -1.30 -11.62
N LEU A 102 0.29 -1.64 -12.31
CA LEU A 102 -0.64 -2.69 -11.88
C LEU A 102 0.03 -4.06 -11.79
N ARG A 103 0.83 -4.42 -12.79
CA ARG A 103 1.58 -5.69 -12.81
C ARG A 103 2.58 -5.79 -11.66
N ARG A 104 3.29 -4.68 -11.35
CA ARG A 104 4.22 -4.61 -10.22
C ARG A 104 3.48 -4.71 -8.88
N GLN A 105 2.34 -4.06 -8.75
CA GLN A 105 1.50 -4.12 -7.56
C GLN A 105 1.12 -5.57 -7.24
N GLU A 106 0.60 -6.31 -8.20
CA GLU A 106 0.19 -7.71 -8.01
C GLU A 106 1.38 -8.60 -7.64
N ALA A 107 2.49 -8.46 -8.35
CA ALA A 107 3.69 -9.27 -8.10
C ALA A 107 4.31 -9.00 -6.72
N VAL A 108 4.40 -7.74 -6.31
CA VAL A 108 4.96 -7.35 -5.00
C VAL A 108 4.03 -7.80 -3.87
N HIS A 109 2.72 -7.61 -4.04
CA HIS A 109 1.75 -8.06 -3.04
C HIS A 109 1.80 -9.58 -2.82
N ALA A 110 1.85 -10.36 -3.91
CA ALA A 110 1.97 -11.82 -3.82
C ALA A 110 3.25 -12.24 -3.07
N GLN A 111 4.38 -11.59 -3.32
CA GLN A 111 5.63 -11.84 -2.59
C GLN A 111 5.51 -11.49 -1.11
N LEU A 112 4.84 -10.39 -0.77
CA LEU A 112 4.62 -9.98 0.61
C LEU A 112 3.76 -10.97 1.37
N ILE A 113 2.67 -11.46 0.76
CA ILE A 113 1.81 -12.48 1.37
C ILE A 113 2.60 -13.77 1.61
N ALA A 114 3.34 -14.26 0.61
CA ALA A 114 4.18 -15.45 0.74
C ALA A 114 5.21 -15.30 1.88
N LEU A 115 5.87 -14.13 2.00
CA LEU A 115 6.77 -13.87 3.10
C LEU A 115 6.07 -13.93 4.46
N VAL A 116 4.87 -13.35 4.59
CA VAL A 116 4.13 -13.34 5.87
C VAL A 116 3.64 -14.74 6.24
N GLU A 117 3.28 -15.57 5.28
CA GLU A 117 2.88 -16.98 5.50
C GLU A 117 4.00 -17.83 6.08
N ASP A 118 5.25 -17.56 5.70
CA ASP A 118 6.43 -18.29 6.16
C ASP A 118 7.00 -17.80 7.51
N VAL A 119 6.43 -16.74 8.08
CA VAL A 119 6.96 -16.13 9.32
C VAL A 119 6.65 -16.99 10.55
N PRO A 120 7.60 -17.17 11.49
CA PRO A 120 7.36 -17.84 12.74
C PRO A 120 6.19 -17.25 13.53
N GLN A 121 5.36 -18.12 14.08
CA GLN A 121 4.09 -17.73 14.73
C GLN A 121 4.25 -16.76 15.92
N ASP A 122 5.36 -16.85 16.63
CA ASP A 122 5.69 -15.95 17.75
C ASP A 122 5.90 -14.50 17.28
N GLN A 123 6.31 -14.28 16.03
CA GLN A 123 6.47 -12.97 15.41
C GLN A 123 5.13 -12.38 14.92
N LEU A 124 4.14 -13.22 14.67
CA LEU A 124 2.82 -12.82 14.18
C LEU A 124 1.83 -12.49 15.30
N GLY A 125 2.15 -12.84 16.54
CA GLY A 125 1.35 -12.53 17.73
C GLY A 125 1.79 -11.24 18.45
N GLY A 126 0.91 -10.66 19.29
CA GLY A 126 1.26 -9.55 20.17
C GLY A 126 1.71 -8.27 19.45
N ASN A 127 2.62 -7.52 20.08
CA ASN A 127 3.16 -6.24 19.58
C ASN A 127 4.63 -6.35 19.19
N THR A 128 4.97 -7.30 18.29
CA THR A 128 6.33 -7.49 17.80
C THR A 128 6.79 -6.35 16.89
N ARG A 129 8.11 -6.21 16.73
CA ARG A 129 8.70 -5.25 15.77
C ARG A 129 8.27 -5.59 14.33
N PHE A 130 8.20 -6.88 14.00
CA PHE A 130 7.70 -7.37 12.73
C PHE A 130 6.28 -6.88 12.45
N ARG A 131 5.36 -7.10 13.40
CA ARG A 131 3.96 -6.71 13.26
C ARG A 131 3.75 -5.21 13.13
N ARG A 132 4.51 -4.42 13.89
CA ARG A 132 4.46 -2.95 13.78
C ARG A 132 4.91 -2.48 12.40
N ARG A 133 6.00 -3.05 11.88
CA ARG A 133 6.48 -2.70 10.54
C ARG A 133 5.50 -3.13 9.46
N LEU A 134 5.02 -4.36 9.49
CA LEU A 134 4.03 -4.86 8.55
C LEU A 134 2.77 -3.97 8.54
N ARG A 135 2.25 -3.60 9.71
CA ARG A 135 1.10 -2.70 9.82
C ARG A 135 1.37 -1.36 9.15
N LEU A 136 2.53 -0.77 9.41
CA LEU A 136 2.89 0.54 8.89
C LEU A 136 2.90 0.57 7.36
N ASP A 137 3.40 -0.48 6.74
CA ASP A 137 3.58 -0.56 5.30
C ASP A 137 2.37 -1.17 4.55
N THR A 138 1.40 -1.76 5.26
CA THR A 138 0.27 -2.50 4.67
C THR A 138 -1.10 -2.09 5.26
N TYR A 139 -1.69 -2.93 6.09
CA TYR A 139 -3.08 -2.77 6.56
C TYR A 139 -3.34 -1.53 7.44
N GLY A 140 -2.31 -0.82 7.85
CA GLY A 140 -2.44 0.52 8.43
C GLY A 140 -2.28 1.64 7.40
N HIS A 141 -1.70 1.34 6.24
CA HIS A 141 -1.41 2.28 5.16
C HIS A 141 -2.49 2.27 4.06
N TYR A 142 -2.89 1.09 3.58
CA TYR A 142 -3.90 0.96 2.53
C TYR A 142 -5.20 1.73 2.78
N PRO A 143 -5.77 1.73 4.02
CA PRO A 143 -7.03 2.42 4.27
C PRO A 143 -6.97 3.93 4.07
N LEU A 144 -5.82 4.56 4.29
CA LEU A 144 -5.61 5.98 4.06
C LEU A 144 -5.81 6.32 2.58
N HIS A 145 -5.18 5.55 1.71
CA HIS A 145 -5.26 5.74 0.27
C HIS A 145 -6.59 5.30 -0.33
N ALA A 146 -7.15 4.20 0.15
CA ALA A 146 -8.48 3.76 -0.25
C ALA A 146 -9.56 4.82 0.05
N ARG A 147 -9.44 5.49 1.18
CA ARG A 147 -10.33 6.59 1.57
C ARG A 147 -10.17 7.79 0.62
N ALA A 148 -8.94 8.25 0.38
CA ALA A 148 -8.67 9.37 -0.51
C ALA A 148 -9.21 9.13 -1.93
N ILE A 149 -9.01 7.92 -2.47
CA ILE A 149 -9.54 7.56 -3.79
C ILE A 149 -11.06 7.57 -3.81
N ARG A 150 -11.73 7.03 -2.79
CA ARG A 150 -13.20 7.03 -2.71
C ARG A 150 -13.78 8.44 -2.64
N GLU A 151 -13.24 9.29 -1.78
CA GLU A 151 -13.65 10.71 -1.63
C GLU A 151 -13.50 11.45 -2.97
N TRP A 152 -12.35 11.34 -3.61
CA TRP A 152 -12.11 11.93 -4.93
C TRP A 152 -13.08 11.41 -6.00
N ARG A 153 -13.36 10.11 -6.01
CA ARG A 153 -14.30 9.50 -6.96
C ARG A 153 -15.72 10.01 -6.78
N GLU A 154 -16.19 10.18 -5.55
CA GLU A 154 -17.50 10.73 -5.23
C GLU A 154 -17.62 12.18 -5.67
N ASP A 155 -16.62 13.01 -5.44
CA ASP A 155 -16.55 14.41 -5.86
C ASP A 155 -16.54 14.53 -7.38
N SER A 156 -15.75 13.72 -8.07
CA SER A 156 -15.65 13.72 -9.54
C SER A 156 -16.97 13.30 -10.18
N LEU A 157 -17.67 12.30 -9.64
CA LEU A 157 -18.99 11.89 -10.14
C LEU A 157 -20.04 12.98 -9.90
N SER A 158 -20.00 13.66 -8.78
CA SER A 158 -20.91 14.77 -8.47
C SER A 158 -20.71 15.95 -9.42
N ALA A 159 -19.47 16.33 -9.69
CA ALA A 159 -19.12 17.40 -10.64
C ALA A 159 -19.60 17.09 -12.07
N ARG A 160 -19.40 15.85 -12.53
CA ARG A 160 -19.86 15.40 -13.87
C ARG A 160 -21.39 15.39 -14.00
N ARG A 161 -22.13 15.09 -12.93
CA ARG A 161 -23.61 15.19 -12.91
C ARG A 161 -24.07 16.63 -13.06
N HIS A 162 -23.49 17.56 -12.33
CA HIS A 162 -23.86 18.99 -12.40
C HIS A 162 -23.55 19.61 -13.77
N SER A 163 -22.49 19.16 -14.45
CA SER A 163 -22.12 19.64 -15.79
C SER A 163 -23.08 19.18 -16.90
N ARG A 164 -23.82 18.08 -16.69
CA ARG A 164 -24.79 17.57 -17.69
C ARG A 164 -26.13 18.28 -17.66
N TYR A 165 -26.42 19.08 -16.65
CA TYR A 165 -27.68 19.81 -16.47
C TYR A 165 -27.56 21.32 -16.75
N ARG A 166 -26.43 21.77 -17.30
CA ARG A 166 -26.24 23.14 -17.83
C ARG A 166 -26.12 23.10 -19.34
#